data_d50b2a8a56f602f1e9c9e481cbae929f
#
_entry.id   d50b2a8a56f602f1e9c9e481cbae929f
#
_cell.length_a   1.000
_cell.length_b   1.000
_cell.length_c   1.000
_cell.angle_alpha   90.00
_cell.angle_beta   90.00
_cell.angle_gamma   90.00
#
_symmetry.space_group_name_H-M   'P 1'
#
loop_
_entity.id
_entity.type
_entity.pdbx_description
1 polymer ?
#
loop_
_entity_poly.entity_id
_entity_poly.type
_entity_poly.pdbx_seq_one_letter_code
_entity_poly.pdbx_strand_id
1 'polypeptide(L)' 'MRLQYVSKYIALSEEGLVSKLECPLDQGLLMPNINDNDNIYLYCLSCEYKNNMGLEVYDGIVRTVKNYL' A
#
# COMPACT_ATOMS: atom_id res chain seq x y z
N MET A 1 -2.15 -12.26 3.05
CA MET A 1 -2.49 -10.83 2.98
C MET A 1 -3.61 -10.62 1.97
N ARG A 2 -4.51 -9.69 2.24
CA ARG A 2 -5.62 -9.40 1.34
C ARG A 2 -5.39 -8.08 0.64
N LEU A 3 -5.31 -8.10 -0.68
CA LEU A 3 -5.07 -6.90 -1.49
C LEU A 3 -6.17 -5.86 -1.33
N GLN A 4 -7.40 -6.30 -1.06
CA GLN A 4 -8.54 -5.39 -0.90
C GLN A 4 -8.34 -4.34 0.21
N TYR A 5 -7.69 -4.69 1.31
CA TYR A 5 -7.41 -3.73 2.37
C TYR A 5 -6.40 -2.67 1.93
N VAL A 6 -5.37 -3.09 1.21
CA VAL A 6 -4.35 -2.16 0.72
C VAL A 6 -4.95 -1.23 -0.33
N SER A 7 -5.78 -1.77 -1.23
CA SER A 7 -6.47 -0.95 -2.23
C SER A 7 -7.39 0.07 -1.57
N LYS A 8 -8.10 -0.32 -0.51
CA LYS A 8 -8.96 0.61 0.23
C LYS A 8 -8.13 1.69 0.92
N TYR A 9 -6.98 1.32 1.48
CA TYR A 9 -6.08 2.29 2.10
C TYR A 9 -5.62 3.34 1.08
N ILE A 10 -5.26 2.89 -0.13
CA ILE A 10 -4.83 3.81 -1.19
C ILE A 10 -5.96 4.77 -1.56
N ALA A 11 -7.19 4.26 -1.68
CA ALA A 11 -8.35 5.12 -1.95
C ALA A 11 -8.53 6.17 -0.84
N LEU A 12 -8.39 5.77 0.42
CA LEU A 12 -8.47 6.70 1.55
C LEU A 12 -7.35 7.74 1.50
N SER A 13 -6.15 7.36 1.08
CA SER A 13 -5.04 8.29 0.97
C SER A 13 -5.27 9.31 -0.13
N GLU A 14 -5.93 8.93 -1.22
CA GLU A 14 -6.28 9.85 -2.30
C GLU A 14 -7.32 10.88 -1.84
N GLU A 15 -8.15 10.51 -0.87
CA GLU A 15 -9.13 11.42 -0.26
C GLU A 15 -8.50 12.30 0.83
N GLY A 16 -7.23 12.10 1.15
CA GLY A 16 -6.53 12.88 2.18
C GLY A 16 -6.83 12.45 3.61
N LEU A 17 -7.48 11.29 3.79
CA LEU A 17 -7.86 10.80 5.12
C LEU A 17 -6.72 10.06 5.83
N VAL A 18 -5.78 9.51 5.09
CA VAL A 18 -4.63 8.80 5.64
C VAL A 18 -3.38 9.19 4.87
N SER A 19 -2.21 8.89 5.42
CA SER A 19 -0.93 9.18 4.77
C SER A 19 -0.77 8.37 3.49
N LYS A 20 -0.25 9.00 2.44
CA LYS A 20 -0.02 8.35 1.16
C LYS A 20 1.19 7.42 1.22
N LEU A 21 1.09 6.32 0.48
CA LEU A 21 2.24 5.44 0.26
C LEU A 21 3.04 6.00 -0.92
N GLU A 22 4.20 6.59 -0.63
CA GLU A 22 5.01 7.28 -1.62
C GLU A 22 6.34 6.57 -1.85
N CYS A 23 6.81 6.63 -3.10
CA CYS A 23 8.12 6.11 -3.45
C CYS A 23 9.21 6.97 -2.80
N PRO A 24 10.17 6.37 -2.08
CA PRO A 24 11.23 7.14 -1.45
C PRO A 24 12.23 7.76 -2.44
N LEU A 25 12.21 7.33 -3.70
CA LEU A 25 13.15 7.82 -4.70
C LEU A 25 12.63 9.03 -5.46
N ASP A 26 11.35 9.02 -5.83
CA ASP A 26 10.76 10.11 -6.63
C ASP A 26 9.45 10.65 -6.07
N GLN A 27 9.03 10.13 -4.93
CA GLN A 27 7.79 10.52 -4.26
C GLN A 27 6.53 10.24 -5.09
N GLY A 28 6.65 9.37 -6.09
CA GLY A 28 5.51 8.92 -6.87
C GLY A 28 4.61 8.00 -6.06
N LEU A 29 3.40 7.79 -6.55
CA LEU A 29 2.44 6.91 -5.88
C LEU A 29 2.87 5.45 -6.00
N LEU A 30 2.87 4.75 -4.88
CA LEU A 30 3.13 3.31 -4.87
C LEU A 30 1.82 2.55 -5.05
N MET A 31 1.87 1.49 -5.85
CA MET A 31 0.71 0.63 -6.12
C MET A 31 0.97 -0.77 -5.56
N PRO A 32 -0.07 -1.44 -5.07
CA PRO A 32 0.08 -2.79 -4.53
C PRO A 32 -0.10 -3.86 -5.59
N ASN A 33 0.57 -4.98 -5.39
CA ASN A 33 0.31 -6.19 -6.17
C ASN A 33 0.65 -7.41 -5.31
N ILE A 34 0.22 -8.58 -5.73
CA ILE A 34 0.47 -9.83 -5.02
C ILE A 34 1.47 -10.65 -5.82
N ASN A 35 2.51 -11.18 -5.14
CA ASN A 35 3.48 -12.06 -5.77
C ASN A 35 3.04 -13.52 -5.70
N ASP A 36 3.88 -14.43 -6.22
CA ASP A 36 3.56 -15.86 -6.29
C ASP A 36 3.41 -16.53 -4.91
N ASN A 37 3.92 -15.89 -3.86
CA ASN A 37 3.83 -16.40 -2.48
C ASN A 37 2.68 -15.79 -1.70
N ASP A 38 1.73 -15.15 -2.37
CA ASP A 38 0.58 -14.45 -1.75
C ASP A 38 0.99 -13.30 -0.84
N ASN A 39 2.20 -12.78 -1.01
CA ASN A 39 2.66 -11.61 -0.29
C ASN A 39 2.47 -10.36 -1.13
N ILE A 40 2.10 -9.26 -0.47
CA ILE A 40 1.89 -7.99 -1.15
C ILE A 40 3.21 -7.25 -1.26
N TYR A 41 3.47 -6.68 -2.43
CA TYR A 41 4.58 -5.77 -2.64
C TYR A 41 4.07 -4.45 -3.20
N LEU A 42 4.83 -3.39 -2.95
CA LEU A 42 4.53 -2.07 -3.48
C LEU A 42 5.52 -1.75 -4.59
N TYR A 43 5.04 -1.15 -5.67
CA TYR A 43 5.90 -0.76 -6.78
C TYR A 43 5.55 0.65 -7.22
N CYS A 44 6.54 1.36 -7.76
CA CYS A 44 6.37 2.71 -8.26
C CYS A 44 6.05 2.68 -9.75
N LEU A 45 5.08 3.50 -10.19
CA LEU A 45 4.72 3.58 -11.59
C LEU A 45 5.71 4.41 -12.41
N SER A 46 6.47 5.29 -11.76
CA SER A 46 7.37 6.23 -12.42
C SER A 46 8.82 5.75 -12.47
N CYS A 47 9.20 4.80 -11.64
CA CYS A 47 10.55 4.27 -11.59
C CYS A 47 10.49 2.76 -11.29
N GLU A 48 11.65 2.13 -11.14
CA GLU A 48 11.71 0.68 -10.93
C GLU A 48 11.69 0.28 -9.46
N TYR A 49 11.37 1.22 -8.56
CA TYR A 49 11.31 0.91 -7.14
C TYR A 49 10.27 -0.16 -6.85
N LYS A 50 10.65 -1.13 -6.03
CA LYS A 50 9.79 -2.24 -5.66
C LYS A 50 10.20 -2.70 -4.26
N ASN A 51 9.24 -2.88 -3.37
CA ASN A 51 9.51 -3.28 -2.00
C ASN A 51 8.40 -4.20 -1.49
N ASN A 52 8.80 -5.28 -0.84
CA ASN A 52 7.82 -6.18 -0.22
C ASN A 52 7.22 -5.51 1.02
N MET A 53 5.89 -5.62 1.14
CA MET A 53 5.19 -5.13 2.33
C MET A 53 5.40 -6.11 3.48
N GLY A 54 5.92 -5.63 4.60
CA GLY A 54 6.05 -6.44 5.81
C GLY A 54 4.71 -6.65 6.49
N LEU A 55 4.62 -7.68 7.32
CA LEU A 55 3.39 -7.99 8.03
C LEU A 55 2.97 -6.85 8.97
N GLU A 56 3.92 -6.18 9.61
CA GLU A 56 3.63 -5.05 10.49
C GLU A 56 2.98 -3.89 9.73
N VAL A 57 3.47 -3.60 8.54
CA VAL A 57 2.89 -2.55 7.70
C VAL A 57 1.49 -2.95 7.27
N TYR A 58 1.31 -4.20 6.87
CA TYR A 58 -0.01 -4.71 6.49
C TYR A 58 -1.01 -4.60 7.63
N ASP A 59 -0.63 -5.04 8.84
CA ASP A 59 -1.50 -4.96 10.01
C ASP A 59 -1.91 -3.51 10.31
N GLY A 60 -0.97 -2.57 10.20
CA GLY A 60 -1.27 -1.15 10.39
C GLY A 60 -2.27 -0.64 9.37
N ILE A 61 -2.12 -1.05 8.12
CA ILE A 61 -3.05 -0.68 7.05
C ILE A 61 -4.45 -1.24 7.33
N VAL A 62 -4.54 -2.50 7.73
CA VAL A 62 -5.83 -3.14 8.04
C VAL A 62 -6.53 -2.42 9.18
N ARG A 63 -5.81 -2.09 10.24
CA ARG A 63 -6.39 -1.35 11.37
C ARG A 63 -6.91 0.01 10.95
N THR A 64 -6.15 0.72 10.15
CA THR A 64 -6.54 2.04 9.63
C THR A 64 -7.81 1.92 8.79
N VAL A 65 -7.84 0.95 7.86
CA VAL A 65 -9.00 0.74 6.99
C VAL A 65 -10.25 0.41 7.81
N LYS A 66 -10.10 -0.44 8.83
CA LYS A 66 -11.24 -0.82 9.66
C LYS A 66 -11.84 0.34 10.44
N ASN A 67 -11.07 1.39 10.72
CA ASN A 67 -11.57 2.58 11.36
C ASN A 67 -12.48 3.41 10.44
N TYR A 68 -12.44 3.16 9.14
CA TYR A 68 -13.24 3.87 8.15
C TYR A 68 -14.33 3.01 7.50
N LEU A 69 -14.50 1.79 7.97
CA LEU A 69 -15.55 0.89 7.44
C LEU A 69 -16.87 1.04 8.17
#